data_755e4ad8f50dc856d71a3a4d496c18fc
#
_entry.id   755e4ad8f50dc856d71a3a4d496c18fc
#
_cell.length_a   1.000
_cell.length_b   1.000
_cell.length_c   1.000
_cell.angle_alpha   90.00
_cell.angle_beta   90.00
_cell.angle_gamma   90.00
#
_symmetry.space_group_name_H-M   'P 1'
#
loop_
_entity.id
_entity.type
_entity.pdbx_description
1 polymer ?
#
loop_
_entity_poly.entity_id
_entity_poly.type
_entity_poly.pdbx_seq_one_letter_code
_entity_poly.pdbx_strand_id
1 'polypeptide(L)' 'MQMIKVRIRLDRLDDLAELNAAATRMPFDIDLVSGWYVADAKSMVGLFGLDLSSPIRVDIYTDR' A
#
# COMPACT_ATOMS: atom_id res chain seq x y z
N MET A 1 10.83 14.88 7.61
CA MET A 1 9.95 14.02 6.79
C MET A 1 8.72 13.67 7.58
N GLN A 2 7.57 13.82 6.97
CA GLN A 2 6.31 13.41 7.59
C GLN A 2 5.81 12.13 6.94
N MET A 3 5.21 11.29 7.76
CA MET A 3 4.66 10.04 7.29
C MET A 3 3.33 9.80 7.98
N ILE A 4 2.32 9.47 7.19
CA ILE A 4 1.02 9.11 7.69
C ILE A 4 0.92 7.59 7.65
N LYS A 5 0.53 6.99 8.78
CA LYS A 5 0.35 5.54 8.89
C LYS A 5 -1.10 5.26 9.17
N VAL A 6 -1.71 4.45 8.32
CA VAL A 6 -3.09 4.00 8.53
C VAL A 6 -3.15 2.50 8.31
N ARG A 7 -4.15 1.86 8.91
CA ARG A 7 -4.42 0.45 8.67
C ARG A 7 -5.69 0.32 7.88
N ILE A 8 -5.63 -0.54 6.88
CA ILE A 8 -6.79 -0.83 6.04
C ILE A 8 -6.93 -2.32 5.89
N ARG A 9 -8.12 -2.75 5.50
CA ARG A 9 -8.38 -4.15 5.20
C ARG A 9 -8.74 -4.25 3.72
N LEU A 10 -8.03 -5.13 3.04
CA LEU A 10 -8.26 -5.41 1.62
C LEU A 10 -8.74 -6.85 1.50
N ASP A 11 -9.88 -7.04 0.88
CA ASP A 11 -10.50 -8.36 0.86
C ASP A 11 -10.34 -9.09 -0.48
N ARG A 12 -10.05 -8.36 -1.56
CA ARG A 12 -10.07 -8.93 -2.90
C ARG A 12 -8.97 -8.32 -3.75
N LEU A 13 -8.63 -9.03 -4.83
CA LEU A 13 -7.65 -8.54 -5.79
C LEU A 13 -8.09 -7.22 -6.43
N ASP A 14 -9.40 -7.02 -6.61
CA ASP A 14 -9.92 -5.76 -7.14
C ASP A 14 -9.54 -4.59 -6.26
N ASP A 15 -9.51 -4.81 -4.93
CA ASP A 15 -9.12 -3.76 -3.99
C ASP A 15 -7.65 -3.37 -4.19
N LEU A 16 -6.79 -4.35 -4.47
CA LEU A 16 -5.39 -4.08 -4.75
C LEU A 16 -5.23 -3.26 -6.03
N ALA A 17 -6.01 -3.59 -7.06
CA ALA A 17 -5.95 -2.88 -8.33
C ALA A 17 -6.39 -1.42 -8.14
N GLU A 18 -7.45 -1.20 -7.38
CA GLU A 18 -7.93 0.15 -7.10
C GLU A 18 -6.89 0.94 -6.30
N LEU A 19 -6.30 0.31 -5.30
CA LEU A 19 -5.28 0.94 -4.48
C LEU A 19 -4.06 1.32 -5.33
N ASN A 20 -3.62 0.39 -6.18
CA ASN A 20 -2.50 0.65 -7.08
C ASN A 20 -2.80 1.84 -8.00
N ALA A 21 -3.98 1.86 -8.59
CA ALA A 21 -4.37 2.94 -9.49
C ALA A 21 -4.39 4.29 -8.76
N ALA A 22 -4.93 4.31 -7.54
CA ALA A 22 -4.96 5.53 -6.74
C ALA A 22 -3.55 5.99 -6.35
N ALA A 23 -2.71 5.04 -5.93
CA ALA A 23 -1.35 5.35 -5.50
C ALA A 23 -0.50 5.91 -6.63
N THR A 24 -0.67 5.38 -7.85
CA THR A 24 0.13 5.84 -8.99
C THR A 24 -0.20 7.27 -9.39
N ARG A 25 -1.38 7.76 -9.01
CA ARG A 25 -1.77 9.14 -9.28
C ARG A 25 -1.26 10.12 -8.23
N MET A 26 -0.72 9.62 -7.12
CA MET A 26 -0.25 10.49 -6.03
C MET A 26 1.20 10.87 -6.24
N PRO A 27 1.59 12.09 -5.86
CA PRO A 27 3.00 12.51 -5.96
C PRO A 27 3.86 11.98 -4.83
N PHE A 28 3.28 11.24 -3.89
CA PHE A 28 4.00 10.71 -2.72
C PHE A 28 4.44 9.29 -2.96
N ASP A 29 5.47 8.86 -2.22
CA ASP A 29 5.77 7.45 -2.09
C ASP A 29 4.79 6.84 -1.08
N ILE A 30 4.29 5.65 -1.38
CA ILE A 30 3.34 4.94 -0.52
C ILE A 30 3.78 3.49 -0.44
N ASP A 31 3.97 3.01 0.79
CA ASP A 31 4.34 1.62 1.04
C ASP A 31 3.18 0.90 1.73
N LEU A 32 3.02 -0.37 1.41
CA LEU A 32 2.10 -1.25 2.09
C LEU A 32 2.93 -2.28 2.85
N VAL A 33 2.63 -2.43 4.14
CA VAL A 33 3.40 -3.30 5.02
C VAL A 33 2.51 -4.40 5.58
N SER A 34 2.94 -5.63 5.37
CA SER A 34 2.26 -6.82 5.85
C SER A 34 3.29 -7.70 6.52
N GLY A 35 3.34 -7.67 7.87
CA GLY A 35 4.38 -8.38 8.61
C GLY A 35 5.76 -7.88 8.23
N TRP A 36 6.59 -8.78 7.70
CA TRP A 36 7.95 -8.45 7.26
C TRP A 36 8.02 -7.96 5.82
N TYR A 37 6.91 -8.03 5.11
CA TYR A 37 6.87 -7.71 3.68
C TYR A 37 6.49 -6.26 3.47
N VAL A 38 7.29 -5.54 2.69
CA VAL A 38 7.03 -4.16 2.34
C VAL A 38 6.92 -4.08 0.82
N ALA A 39 5.80 -3.54 0.34
CA ALA A 39 5.55 -3.40 -1.08
C ALA A 39 5.34 -1.93 -1.42
N ASP A 40 5.84 -1.52 -2.59
CA ASP A 40 5.55 -0.21 -3.14
C ASP A 40 4.13 -0.24 -3.70
N ALA A 41 3.25 0.65 -3.22
CA ALA A 41 1.86 0.68 -3.66
C ALA A 41 1.72 0.98 -5.14
N LYS A 42 2.76 1.54 -5.76
CA LYS A 42 2.76 1.85 -7.20
C LYS A 42 3.24 0.67 -8.05
N SER A 43 3.62 -0.44 -7.42
CA SER A 43 4.08 -1.64 -8.11
C SER A 43 3.04 -2.74 -7.97
N MET A 44 2.26 -2.99 -9.01
CA MET A 44 1.23 -4.02 -8.95
C MET A 44 1.81 -5.40 -8.66
N VAL A 45 2.98 -5.69 -9.22
CA VAL A 45 3.65 -6.98 -8.99
C VAL A 45 4.00 -7.14 -7.50
N GLY A 46 4.50 -6.07 -6.88
CA GLY A 46 4.84 -6.11 -5.46
C GLY A 46 3.63 -6.35 -4.58
N LEU A 47 2.46 -5.84 -4.98
CA LEU A 47 1.25 -5.98 -4.18
C LEU A 47 0.76 -7.42 -4.09
N PHE A 48 1.08 -8.26 -5.07
CA PHE A 48 0.66 -9.66 -5.05
C PHE A 48 1.29 -10.46 -3.92
N GLY A 49 2.36 -9.95 -3.31
CA GLY A 49 3.00 -10.64 -2.18
C GLY A 49 2.37 -10.36 -0.83
N LEU A 50 1.40 -9.45 -0.77
CA LEU A 50 0.78 -9.08 0.49
C LEU A 50 -0.13 -10.18 1.03
N ASP A 51 -0.13 -10.32 2.36
CA ASP A 51 -1.05 -11.22 3.05
C ASP A 51 -2.32 -10.44 3.38
N LEU A 52 -3.39 -10.70 2.63
CA LEU A 52 -4.64 -9.98 2.78
C LEU A 52 -5.52 -10.53 3.90
N SER A 53 -5.08 -11.58 4.59
CA SER A 53 -5.85 -12.15 5.69
C SER A 53 -5.79 -11.28 6.95
N SER A 54 -4.90 -10.30 6.98
CA SER A 54 -4.71 -9.40 8.12
C SER A 54 -4.76 -7.96 7.62
N PRO A 55 -5.04 -7.01 8.51
CA PRO A 55 -4.98 -5.60 8.13
C PRO A 55 -3.59 -5.23 7.61
N ILE A 56 -3.58 -4.36 6.62
CA ILE A 56 -2.35 -3.88 5.97
C ILE A 56 -2.07 -2.47 6.48
N ARG A 57 -0.82 -2.20 6.83
CA ARG A 57 -0.43 -0.84 7.19
C ARG A 57 -0.03 -0.10 5.92
N VAL A 58 -0.57 1.09 5.75
CA VAL A 58 -0.23 1.98 4.64
C VAL A 58 0.62 3.11 5.18
N ASP A 59 1.83 3.24 4.67
CA ASP A 59 2.75 4.32 5.05
C ASP A 59 2.82 5.30 3.88
N ILE A 60 2.36 6.52 4.12
CA ILE A 60 2.31 7.57 3.11
C ILE A 60 3.35 8.62 3.45
N TYR A 61 4.31 8.82 2.56
CA TYR A 61 5.41 9.76 2.77
C TYR A 61 5.05 11.09 2.12
N THR A 62 4.38 11.95 2.87
CA THR A 62 3.78 13.17 2.32
C THR A 62 4.75 14.32 2.15
N ASP A 63 5.96 14.18 2.65
CA ASP A 63 6.92 15.26 2.75
C ASP A 63 8.12 15.05 1.82
N ARG A 64 7.86 14.53 0.63
CA ARG A 64 8.94 14.11 -0.27
C ARG A 64 8.91 14.86 -1.56
#